data_59bd572db80714a59906e588a99f74fa
#
_entry.id   59bd572db80714a59906e588a99f74fa
#
_cell.length_a   1.000
_cell.length_b   1.000
_cell.length_c   1.000
_cell.angle_alpha   90.00
_cell.angle_beta   90.00
_cell.angle_gamma   90.00
#
_symmetry.space_group_name_H-M   'P 1'
#
loop_
_entity.id
_entity.type
_entity.pdbx_description
1 polymer ?
#
loop_
_entity_poly.entity_id
_entity_poly.type
_entity_poly.pdbx_seq_one_letter_code
_entity_poly.pdbx_strand_id
1 'polypeptide(L)'
;MLILCAGFSVFGFFNMRERVPLMSREEMNETSVLQSIKEIFSNRPLFAIILSDFFNNFKAVGGSSEQYFWLNNTGAIMNQTICGLFTGIPNYLMVPMAAKLVKRLGARVTAILAGVFGGVAYFTLFFIGYHPFGQTFGDHRILNFIWVVFGLTICGLPNKVIQVVNPILTAEALDYMEWKHGLRNEALVTTVQGYFQKLATSITSWMSGMVLTWINYIPLTDSLGNAVPQTDPGILSGIWAVFCILPGLARGLYGLSFLFYNIHGDLQQQMIV
;
A
#
# COMPACT_ATOMS: atom_id res chain seq x y z
N MET A 1 -5.90 -1.10 26.79
CA MET A 1 -6.15 -0.61 25.42
C MET A 1 -7.52 -1.06 24.86
N LEU A 2 -7.89 -2.33 24.90
CA LEU A 2 -9.19 -2.85 24.44
C LEU A 2 -10.40 -2.15 25.08
N ILE A 3 -10.40 -1.91 26.40
CA ILE A 3 -11.49 -1.26 27.13
C ILE A 3 -11.70 0.19 26.66
N LEU A 4 -10.61 0.95 26.43
CA LEU A 4 -10.68 2.31 25.91
C LEU A 4 -11.24 2.34 24.49
N CYS A 5 -10.78 1.42 23.61
CA CYS A 5 -11.31 1.33 22.24
C CYS A 5 -12.80 0.95 22.24
N ALA A 6 -13.22 0.01 23.09
CA ALA A 6 -14.63 -0.36 23.25
C ALA A 6 -15.47 0.83 23.74
N GLY A 7 -14.97 1.59 24.74
CA GLY A 7 -15.64 2.78 25.25
C GLY A 7 -15.85 3.86 24.18
N PHE A 8 -14.81 4.16 23.37
CA PHE A 8 -14.92 5.12 22.26
C PHE A 8 -15.86 4.63 21.14
N SER A 9 -15.86 3.32 20.85
CA SER A 9 -16.77 2.75 19.85
C SER A 9 -18.22 2.86 20.29
N VAL A 10 -18.53 2.55 21.55
CA VAL A 10 -19.87 2.69 22.13
C VAL A 10 -20.31 4.16 22.15
N PHE A 11 -19.42 5.07 22.57
CA PHE A 11 -19.69 6.51 22.53
C PHE A 11 -19.97 6.99 21.10
N GLY A 12 -19.16 6.55 20.11
CA GLY A 12 -19.39 6.85 18.70
C GLY A 12 -20.75 6.37 18.22
N PHE A 13 -21.12 5.12 18.53
CA PHE A 13 -22.40 4.53 18.13
C PHE A 13 -23.62 5.33 18.63
N PHE A 14 -23.63 5.75 19.88
CA PHE A 14 -24.74 6.53 20.45
C PHE A 14 -24.80 7.97 19.94
N ASN A 15 -23.70 8.52 19.44
CA ASN A 15 -23.65 9.90 18.92
C ASN A 15 -23.80 9.98 17.38
N MET A 16 -23.73 8.86 16.67
CA MET A 16 -23.98 8.82 15.24
C MET A 16 -25.48 8.85 14.96
N ARG A 17 -25.94 9.90 14.25
CA ARG A 17 -27.28 9.98 13.69
C ARG A 17 -27.19 9.97 12.17
N GLU A 18 -27.86 9.03 11.54
CA GLU A 18 -28.07 9.07 10.10
C GLU A 18 -28.86 10.33 9.72
N ARG A 19 -28.25 11.19 8.94
CA ARG A 19 -28.87 12.46 8.48
C ARG A 19 -29.38 12.38 7.04
N VAL A 20 -28.95 11.36 6.31
CA VAL A 20 -29.35 11.13 4.92
C VAL A 20 -30.42 10.05 4.91
N PRO A 21 -31.60 10.29 4.32
CA PRO A 21 -32.61 9.25 4.20
C PRO A 21 -32.07 8.08 3.38
N LEU A 22 -32.30 6.87 3.86
CA LEU A 22 -31.99 5.67 3.11
C LEU A 22 -32.77 5.67 1.80
N MET A 23 -32.12 5.32 0.71
CA MET A 23 -32.80 5.08 -0.58
C MET A 23 -33.95 4.09 -0.38
N SER A 24 -35.08 4.34 -1.02
CA SER A 24 -36.24 3.44 -0.96
C SER A 24 -35.87 2.06 -1.53
N ARG A 25 -36.50 1.01 -1.02
CA ARG A 25 -36.30 -0.36 -1.55
C ARG A 25 -36.63 -0.47 -3.05
N GLU A 26 -37.50 0.38 -3.55
CA GLU A 26 -37.90 0.43 -4.97
C GLU A 26 -36.76 0.96 -5.85
N GLU A 27 -36.06 1.99 -5.41
CA GLU A 27 -34.89 2.54 -6.11
C GLU A 27 -33.68 1.57 -6.10
N MET A 28 -33.56 0.69 -5.09
CA MET A 28 -32.51 -0.33 -5.03
C MET A 28 -32.78 -1.57 -5.91
N ASN A 29 -34.04 -1.83 -6.25
CA ASN A 29 -34.41 -3.05 -7.00
C ASN A 29 -34.36 -2.89 -8.52
N GLU A 30 -34.25 -1.67 -9.05
CA GLU A 30 -34.26 -1.44 -10.50
C GLU A 30 -32.99 -1.84 -11.22
N THR A 31 -31.86 -1.95 -10.52
CA THR A 31 -30.59 -2.38 -11.14
C THR A 31 -30.15 -3.75 -10.62
N SER A 32 -30.04 -4.72 -11.52
CA SER A 32 -29.45 -6.02 -11.21
C SER A 32 -28.01 -5.84 -10.71
N VAL A 33 -27.63 -6.49 -9.60
CA VAL A 33 -26.26 -6.47 -9.05
C VAL A 33 -25.22 -6.82 -10.12
N LEU A 34 -25.55 -7.76 -11.01
CA LEU A 34 -24.67 -8.14 -12.14
C LEU A 34 -24.49 -7.00 -13.15
N GLN A 35 -25.53 -6.24 -13.42
CA GLN A 35 -25.47 -5.08 -14.32
C GLN A 35 -24.59 -3.99 -13.69
N SER A 36 -24.77 -3.70 -12.42
CA SER A 36 -23.96 -2.71 -11.69
C SER A 36 -22.48 -3.11 -11.61
N ILE A 37 -22.17 -4.39 -11.43
CA ILE A 37 -20.79 -4.90 -11.50
C ILE A 37 -20.22 -4.68 -12.92
N LYS A 38 -20.97 -4.99 -13.97
CA LYS A 38 -20.56 -4.77 -15.35
C LYS A 38 -20.30 -3.27 -15.64
N GLU A 39 -21.11 -2.40 -15.08
CA GLU A 39 -20.94 -0.95 -15.19
C GLU A 39 -19.66 -0.46 -14.51
N ILE A 40 -19.32 -0.98 -13.31
CA ILE A 40 -18.06 -0.69 -12.60
C ILE A 40 -16.86 -1.08 -13.48
N PHE A 41 -16.86 -2.29 -14.05
CA PHE A 41 -15.75 -2.74 -14.90
C PHE A 41 -15.72 -2.03 -16.26
N SER A 42 -16.85 -1.54 -16.76
CA SER A 42 -16.92 -0.70 -17.95
C SER A 42 -16.44 0.74 -17.70
N ASN A 43 -16.39 1.15 -16.44
CA ASN A 43 -15.90 2.46 -16.01
C ASN A 43 -14.37 2.42 -15.87
N ARG A 44 -13.66 2.95 -16.89
CA ARG A 44 -12.19 2.94 -16.93
C ARG A 44 -11.52 3.54 -15.68
N PRO A 45 -11.95 4.71 -15.14
CA PRO A 45 -11.41 5.25 -13.91
C PRO A 45 -11.53 4.30 -12.71
N LEU A 46 -12.72 3.74 -12.47
CA LEU A 46 -12.93 2.80 -11.37
C LEU A 46 -12.10 1.52 -11.54
N PHE A 47 -12.04 0.98 -12.76
CA PHE A 47 -11.20 -0.16 -13.05
C PHE A 47 -9.71 0.12 -12.75
N ALA A 48 -9.21 1.30 -13.14
CA ALA A 48 -7.83 1.70 -12.87
C ALA A 48 -7.53 1.77 -11.36
N ILE A 49 -8.48 2.27 -10.56
CA ILE A 49 -8.36 2.34 -9.10
C ILE A 49 -8.36 0.93 -8.48
N ILE A 50 -9.30 0.07 -8.85
CA ILE A 50 -9.37 -1.32 -8.37
C ILE A 50 -8.07 -2.06 -8.69
N LEU A 51 -7.57 -1.91 -9.91
CA LEU A 51 -6.32 -2.52 -10.36
C LEU A 51 -5.11 -1.97 -9.59
N SER A 52 -5.07 -0.66 -9.34
CA SER A 52 -4.01 -0.03 -8.57
C SER A 52 -3.98 -0.51 -7.12
N ASP A 53 -5.14 -0.61 -6.48
CA ASP A 53 -5.28 -1.11 -5.11
C ASP A 53 -4.90 -2.60 -5.02
N PHE A 54 -5.27 -3.38 -6.03
CA PHE A 54 -4.87 -4.78 -6.12
C PHE A 54 -3.34 -4.91 -6.13
N PHE A 55 -2.65 -4.20 -7.04
CA PHE A 55 -1.18 -4.24 -7.09
C PHE A 55 -0.52 -3.65 -5.85
N ASN A 56 -1.08 -2.59 -5.28
CA ASN A 56 -0.57 -1.98 -4.06
C ASN A 56 -0.55 -2.95 -2.87
N ASN A 57 -1.46 -3.92 -2.81
CA ASN A 57 -1.49 -4.94 -1.78
C ASN A 57 -0.28 -5.91 -1.88
N PHE A 58 0.29 -6.13 -3.06
CA PHE A 58 1.45 -7.02 -3.23
C PHE A 58 2.71 -6.54 -2.49
N LYS A 59 2.79 -5.28 -2.09
CA LYS A 59 3.83 -4.81 -1.18
C LYS A 59 3.84 -5.57 0.16
N ALA A 60 2.69 -6.13 0.57
CA ALA A 60 2.57 -6.86 1.82
C ALA A 60 3.41 -8.15 1.84
N VAL A 61 3.71 -8.74 0.67
CA VAL A 61 4.63 -9.88 0.57
C VAL A 61 6.03 -9.50 1.04
N GLY A 62 6.53 -8.33 0.61
CA GLY A 62 7.80 -7.79 1.13
C GLY A 62 7.71 -7.40 2.60
N GLY A 63 6.57 -6.82 3.03
CA GLY A 63 6.34 -6.46 4.43
C GLY A 63 6.33 -7.65 5.38
N SER A 64 5.82 -8.81 4.95
CA SER A 64 5.90 -10.04 5.75
C SER A 64 7.35 -10.55 5.92
N SER A 65 8.22 -10.24 4.97
CA SER A 65 9.65 -10.56 5.03
C SER A 65 10.45 -9.58 5.89
N GLU A 66 9.86 -8.46 6.32
CA GLU A 66 10.51 -7.42 7.10
C GLU A 66 11.04 -7.93 8.43
N GLN A 67 10.28 -8.75 9.15
CA GLN A 67 10.74 -9.35 10.42
C GLN A 67 11.94 -10.27 10.23
N TYR A 68 11.93 -11.05 9.14
CA TYR A 68 13.04 -11.93 8.79
C TYR A 68 14.29 -11.12 8.42
N PHE A 69 14.14 -10.02 7.71
CA PHE A 69 15.23 -9.10 7.42
C PHE A 69 15.85 -8.55 8.71
N TRP A 70 15.06 -8.02 9.63
CA TRP A 70 15.58 -7.43 10.86
C TRP A 70 16.25 -8.47 11.77
N LEU A 71 15.69 -9.69 11.88
CA LEU A 71 16.28 -10.76 12.67
C LEU A 71 17.58 -11.27 12.03
N ASN A 72 17.55 -11.61 10.76
CA ASN A 72 18.63 -12.38 10.13
C ASN A 72 19.73 -11.46 9.57
N ASN A 73 19.38 -10.39 8.86
CA ASN A 73 20.37 -9.53 8.22
C ASN A 73 20.98 -8.50 9.18
N THR A 74 20.24 -8.07 10.21
CA THR A 74 20.74 -7.07 11.18
C THR A 74 21.02 -7.64 12.57
N GLY A 75 20.66 -8.90 12.79
CA GLY A 75 20.90 -9.62 14.04
C GLY A 75 20.00 -9.26 15.22
N ALA A 76 19.02 -8.35 15.04
CA ALA A 76 18.11 -7.96 16.12
C ALA A 76 16.77 -7.43 15.59
N ILE A 77 15.68 -8.07 16.01
CA ILE A 77 14.32 -7.65 15.64
C ILE A 77 13.96 -6.26 16.20
N MET A 78 14.60 -5.84 17.30
CA MET A 78 14.43 -4.51 17.90
C MET A 78 14.80 -3.39 16.94
N ASN A 79 15.70 -3.63 15.98
CA ASN A 79 16.07 -2.67 14.95
C ASN A 79 14.87 -2.23 14.08
N GLN A 80 13.87 -3.11 13.92
CA GLN A 80 12.61 -2.78 13.25
C GLN A 80 11.86 -1.64 13.96
N THR A 81 11.69 -1.78 15.28
CA THR A 81 10.99 -0.77 16.09
C THR A 81 11.70 0.57 16.04
N ILE A 82 13.02 0.56 16.20
CA ILE A 82 13.86 1.77 16.16
C ILE A 82 13.76 2.42 14.77
N CYS A 83 13.88 1.63 13.70
CA CYS A 83 13.71 2.10 12.33
C CYS A 83 12.33 2.74 12.13
N GLY A 84 11.27 2.08 12.59
CA GLY A 84 9.90 2.59 12.48
C GLY A 84 9.68 3.96 13.15
N LEU A 85 10.34 4.21 14.28
CA LEU A 85 10.31 5.52 14.94
C LEU A 85 10.96 6.62 14.09
N PHE A 86 12.15 6.34 13.53
CA PHE A 86 12.89 7.31 12.72
C PHE A 86 12.25 7.55 11.34
N THR A 87 11.70 6.51 10.72
CA THR A 87 11.04 6.63 9.40
C THR A 87 9.64 7.23 9.50
N GLY A 88 8.97 7.07 10.64
CA GLY A 88 7.60 7.53 10.87
C GLY A 88 7.45 9.04 10.72
N ILE A 89 8.29 9.82 11.40
CA ILE A 89 8.20 11.29 11.42
C ILE A 89 8.31 11.88 10.00
N PRO A 90 9.37 11.61 9.20
CA PRO A 90 9.47 12.13 7.84
C PRO A 90 8.31 11.70 6.93
N ASN A 91 7.87 10.47 7.09
CA ASN A 91 6.75 9.95 6.30
C ASN A 91 5.44 10.71 6.59
N TYR A 92 5.13 11.03 7.85
CA TYR A 92 3.94 11.81 8.18
C TYR A 92 4.04 13.27 7.72
N LEU A 93 5.22 13.87 7.71
CA LEU A 93 5.43 15.21 7.15
C LEU A 93 5.15 15.28 5.64
N MET A 94 5.16 14.14 4.95
CA MET A 94 4.81 14.08 3.52
C MET A 94 3.31 14.28 3.25
N VAL A 95 2.42 14.06 4.24
CA VAL A 95 0.96 14.19 4.05
C VAL A 95 0.55 15.61 3.59
N PRO A 96 0.95 16.70 4.27
CA PRO A 96 0.62 18.05 3.78
C PRO A 96 1.29 18.39 2.45
N MET A 97 2.47 17.81 2.17
CA MET A 97 3.13 17.97 0.86
C MET A 97 2.35 17.25 -0.25
N ALA A 98 1.81 16.07 0.02
CA ALA A 98 0.96 15.33 -0.92
C ALA A 98 -0.26 16.16 -1.35
N ALA A 99 -0.93 16.83 -0.41
CA ALA A 99 -2.05 17.72 -0.73
C ALA A 99 -1.65 18.90 -1.64
N LYS A 100 -0.43 19.45 -1.44
CA LYS A 100 0.11 20.51 -2.33
C LYS A 100 0.46 19.96 -3.72
N LEU A 101 1.00 18.74 -3.80
CA LEU A 101 1.30 18.08 -5.08
C LEU A 101 0.02 17.84 -5.88
N VAL A 102 -1.04 17.32 -5.24
CA VAL A 102 -2.34 17.12 -5.88
C VAL A 102 -2.91 18.43 -6.43
N LYS A 103 -2.84 19.52 -5.66
CA LYS A 103 -3.30 20.84 -6.12
C LYS A 103 -2.53 21.38 -7.32
N ARG A 104 -1.23 21.04 -7.46
CA ARG A 104 -0.37 21.55 -8.55
C ARG A 104 -0.37 20.67 -9.78
N LEU A 105 -0.34 19.36 -9.61
CA LEU A 105 -0.13 18.38 -10.67
C LEU A 105 -1.40 17.58 -11.02
N GLY A 106 -2.42 17.68 -10.18
CA GLY A 106 -3.61 16.83 -10.25
C GLY A 106 -3.40 15.45 -9.59
N ALA A 107 -4.52 14.80 -9.25
CA ALA A 107 -4.49 13.53 -8.50
C ALA A 107 -3.86 12.38 -9.32
N ARG A 108 -4.22 12.26 -10.60
CA ARG A 108 -3.70 11.22 -11.51
C ARG A 108 -2.18 11.27 -11.63
N VAL A 109 -1.62 12.44 -11.98
CA VAL A 109 -0.16 12.59 -12.17
C VAL A 109 0.58 12.34 -10.87
N THR A 110 0.04 12.81 -9.75
CA THR A 110 0.62 12.58 -8.42
C THR A 110 0.64 11.09 -8.07
N ALA A 111 -0.42 10.32 -8.42
CA ALA A 111 -0.45 8.87 -8.21
C ALA A 111 0.63 8.14 -9.05
N ILE A 112 0.76 8.50 -10.34
CA ILE A 112 1.78 7.92 -11.23
C ILE A 112 3.18 8.20 -10.69
N LEU A 113 3.46 9.45 -10.35
CA LEU A 113 4.76 9.86 -9.81
C LEU A 113 5.09 9.14 -8.49
N ALA A 114 4.11 9.02 -7.59
CA ALA A 114 4.28 8.29 -6.34
C ALA A 114 4.58 6.80 -6.57
N GLY A 115 3.91 6.17 -7.52
CA GLY A 115 4.15 4.78 -7.88
C GLY A 115 5.54 4.57 -8.49
N VAL A 116 5.88 5.35 -9.51
CA VAL A 116 7.18 5.27 -10.20
C VAL A 116 8.34 5.59 -9.25
N PHE A 117 8.24 6.69 -8.51
CA PHE A 117 9.26 7.06 -7.52
C PHE A 117 9.45 5.95 -6.46
N GLY A 118 8.33 5.40 -5.94
CA GLY A 118 8.39 4.32 -4.98
C GLY A 118 9.05 3.06 -5.54
N GLY A 119 8.72 2.68 -6.78
CA GLY A 119 9.36 1.56 -7.47
C GLY A 119 10.86 1.77 -7.63
N VAL A 120 11.26 2.92 -8.18
CA VAL A 120 12.68 3.27 -8.38
C VAL A 120 13.44 3.32 -7.06
N ALA A 121 12.85 3.88 -5.99
CA ALA A 121 13.49 3.95 -4.68
C ALA A 121 13.78 2.55 -4.11
N TYR A 122 12.83 1.62 -4.19
CA TYR A 122 13.04 0.25 -3.73
C TYR A 122 14.09 -0.50 -4.57
N PHE A 123 14.09 -0.35 -5.90
CA PHE A 123 15.12 -0.95 -6.74
C PHE A 123 16.49 -0.34 -6.48
N THR A 124 16.59 0.97 -6.31
CA THR A 124 17.86 1.63 -5.94
C THR A 124 18.39 1.11 -4.62
N LEU A 125 17.52 0.98 -3.60
CA LEU A 125 17.89 0.42 -2.31
C LEU A 125 18.34 -1.04 -2.42
N PHE A 126 17.69 -1.84 -3.27
CA PHE A 126 18.09 -3.21 -3.55
C PHE A 126 19.51 -3.30 -4.11
N PHE A 127 19.81 -2.52 -5.16
CA PHE A 127 21.12 -2.57 -5.85
C PHE A 127 22.28 -2.06 -4.99
N ILE A 128 22.05 -1.07 -4.12
CA ILE A 128 23.08 -0.58 -3.21
C ILE A 128 23.33 -1.57 -2.06
N GLY A 129 22.29 -2.30 -1.65
CA GLY A 129 22.38 -3.28 -0.57
C GLY A 129 22.11 -2.68 0.82
N TYR A 130 22.06 -3.55 1.82
CA TYR A 130 21.80 -3.18 3.22
C TYR A 130 23.08 -2.95 4.05
N HIS A 131 24.26 -3.22 3.48
CA HIS A 131 25.57 -3.02 4.16
C HIS A 131 26.62 -2.39 3.23
N PRO A 132 26.37 -1.20 2.67
CA PRO A 132 27.28 -0.59 1.70
C PRO A 132 28.64 -0.15 2.29
N PHE A 133 28.76 -0.14 3.61
CA PHE A 133 29.96 0.32 4.31
C PHE A 133 30.84 -0.81 4.84
N GLY A 134 30.58 -2.09 4.45
CA GLY A 134 31.37 -3.23 4.92
C GLY A 134 30.98 -4.52 4.18
N GLN A 135 31.68 -5.62 4.50
CA GLN A 135 31.36 -6.93 3.93
C GLN A 135 30.15 -7.57 4.63
N THR A 136 29.96 -7.22 5.91
CA THR A 136 28.78 -7.63 6.69
C THR A 136 28.10 -6.43 7.32
N PHE A 137 26.84 -6.58 7.72
CA PHE A 137 26.11 -5.53 8.44
C PHE A 137 26.82 -5.15 9.75
N GLY A 138 27.51 -6.12 10.38
CA GLY A 138 28.21 -5.96 11.66
C GLY A 138 29.47 -5.08 11.59
N ASP A 139 30.16 -5.03 10.45
CA ASP A 139 31.45 -4.33 10.30
C ASP A 139 31.33 -2.82 10.60
N HIS A 140 30.26 -2.19 10.12
CA HIS A 140 29.91 -0.79 10.38
C HIS A 140 28.44 -0.67 10.77
N ARG A 141 28.03 -1.38 11.82
CA ARG A 141 26.63 -1.54 12.20
C ARG A 141 25.83 -0.25 12.26
N ILE A 142 26.39 0.80 12.86
CA ILE A 142 25.68 2.10 12.99
C ILE A 142 25.48 2.76 11.64
N LEU A 143 26.52 2.80 10.78
CA LEU A 143 26.43 3.40 9.45
C LEU A 143 25.48 2.62 8.54
N ASN A 144 25.57 1.30 8.56
CA ASN A 144 24.66 0.43 7.80
C ASN A 144 23.21 0.59 8.28
N PHE A 145 22.97 0.71 9.59
CA PHE A 145 21.66 0.97 10.15
C PHE A 145 21.10 2.33 9.70
N ILE A 146 21.89 3.40 9.79
CA ILE A 146 21.50 4.74 9.33
C ILE A 146 21.16 4.72 7.84
N TRP A 147 21.94 3.99 7.04
CA TRP A 147 21.69 3.80 5.62
C TRP A 147 20.36 3.13 5.33
N VAL A 148 20.06 2.01 6.01
CA VAL A 148 18.80 1.29 5.86
C VAL A 148 17.62 2.17 6.29
N VAL A 149 17.72 2.88 7.42
CA VAL A 149 16.69 3.82 7.89
C VAL A 149 16.45 4.92 6.86
N PHE A 150 17.50 5.51 6.31
CA PHE A 150 17.40 6.54 5.27
C PHE A 150 16.72 6.00 4.00
N GLY A 151 17.17 4.85 3.50
CA GLY A 151 16.60 4.20 2.33
C GLY A 151 15.13 3.86 2.51
N LEU A 152 14.76 3.25 3.64
CA LEU A 152 13.37 2.92 3.95
C LEU A 152 12.50 4.16 4.17
N THR A 153 13.07 5.25 4.69
CA THR A 153 12.37 6.53 4.75
C THR A 153 11.96 6.99 3.36
N ILE A 154 12.90 7.03 2.41
CA ILE A 154 12.65 7.42 1.02
C ILE A 154 11.60 6.49 0.38
N CYS A 155 11.73 5.18 0.56
CA CYS A 155 10.77 4.19 0.07
C CYS A 155 9.38 4.35 0.70
N GLY A 156 9.31 4.90 1.90
CA GLY A 156 8.08 5.14 2.65
C GLY A 156 7.29 6.37 2.21
N LEU A 157 7.96 7.43 1.73
CA LEU A 157 7.32 8.70 1.33
C LEU A 157 6.14 8.51 0.36
N PRO A 158 6.26 7.72 -0.73
CA PRO A 158 5.15 7.47 -1.65
C PRO A 158 3.91 6.85 -0.98
N ASN A 159 4.09 6.07 0.10
CA ASN A 159 2.95 5.48 0.82
C ASN A 159 1.99 6.55 1.34
N LYS A 160 2.52 7.64 1.87
CA LYS A 160 1.70 8.73 2.42
C LYS A 160 1.06 9.57 1.32
N VAL A 161 1.76 9.75 0.20
CA VAL A 161 1.16 10.37 -1.00
C VAL A 161 -0.03 9.55 -1.48
N ILE A 162 0.12 8.25 -1.63
CA ILE A 162 -0.93 7.32 -2.09
C ILE A 162 -2.13 7.33 -1.14
N GLN A 163 -1.91 7.36 0.18
CA GLN A 163 -2.99 7.46 1.16
C GLN A 163 -3.85 8.73 1.01
N VAL A 164 -3.26 9.83 0.55
CA VAL A 164 -3.99 11.09 0.30
C VAL A 164 -4.66 11.07 -1.07
N VAL A 165 -4.00 10.51 -2.07
CA VAL A 165 -4.44 10.56 -3.47
C VAL A 165 -5.58 9.57 -3.76
N ASN A 166 -5.52 8.36 -3.21
CA ASN A 166 -6.51 7.31 -3.50
C ASN A 166 -7.97 7.72 -3.19
N PRO A 167 -8.30 8.30 -2.02
CA PRO A 167 -9.65 8.77 -1.75
C PRO A 167 -10.13 9.84 -2.73
N ILE A 168 -9.23 10.74 -3.17
CA ILE A 168 -9.56 11.80 -4.13
C ILE A 168 -9.90 11.18 -5.49
N LEU A 169 -9.07 10.26 -5.99
CA LEU A 169 -9.32 9.57 -7.25
C LEU A 169 -10.60 8.73 -7.21
N THR A 170 -10.90 8.11 -6.07
CA THR A 170 -12.14 7.35 -5.89
C THR A 170 -13.36 8.27 -5.95
N ALA A 171 -13.32 9.45 -5.31
CA ALA A 171 -14.38 10.43 -5.38
C ALA A 171 -14.59 10.94 -6.82
N GLU A 172 -13.52 11.33 -7.53
CA GLU A 172 -13.59 11.74 -8.95
C GLU A 172 -14.17 10.65 -9.85
N ALA A 173 -13.85 9.38 -9.59
CA ALA A 173 -14.37 8.27 -10.37
C ALA A 173 -15.85 7.96 -10.08
N LEU A 174 -16.31 8.24 -8.86
CA LEU A 174 -17.73 8.17 -8.49
C LEU A 174 -18.53 9.30 -9.16
N ASP A 175 -18.00 10.53 -9.15
CA ASP A 175 -18.61 11.67 -9.83
C ASP A 175 -18.70 11.42 -11.35
N TYR A 176 -17.66 10.80 -11.95
CA TYR A 176 -17.71 10.38 -13.35
C TYR A 176 -18.78 9.32 -13.62
N MET A 177 -18.99 8.38 -12.69
CA MET A 177 -20.03 7.36 -12.81
C MET A 177 -21.43 8.00 -12.78
N GLU A 178 -21.65 8.95 -11.88
CA GLU A 178 -22.89 9.72 -11.77
C GLU A 178 -23.15 10.54 -13.04
N TRP A 179 -22.15 11.26 -13.52
CA TRP A 179 -22.26 12.05 -14.75
C TRP A 179 -22.60 11.19 -15.98
N LYS A 180 -22.00 9.99 -16.07
CA LYS A 180 -22.16 9.14 -17.25
C LYS A 180 -23.41 8.26 -17.23
N HIS A 181 -23.80 7.77 -16.06
CA HIS A 181 -24.88 6.77 -15.90
C HIS A 181 -26.08 7.28 -15.11
N GLY A 182 -26.01 8.52 -14.55
CA GLY A 182 -27.06 9.07 -13.70
C GLY A 182 -27.21 8.39 -12.33
N LEU A 183 -26.32 7.47 -11.99
CA LEU A 183 -26.37 6.66 -10.76
C LEU A 183 -25.06 6.80 -10.00
N ARG A 184 -25.16 7.18 -8.72
CA ARG A 184 -24.04 7.25 -7.78
C ARG A 184 -24.16 6.11 -6.76
N ASN A 185 -23.54 4.97 -7.04
CA ASN A 185 -23.62 3.80 -6.17
C ASN A 185 -22.32 3.59 -5.39
N GLU A 186 -22.08 4.45 -4.39
CA GLU A 186 -20.87 4.40 -3.54
C GLU A 186 -20.75 3.08 -2.78
N ALA A 187 -21.88 2.55 -2.28
CA ALA A 187 -21.89 1.30 -1.51
C ALA A 187 -21.44 0.11 -2.35
N LEU A 188 -21.85 0.05 -3.62
CA LEU A 188 -21.44 -1.02 -4.51
C LEU A 188 -19.97 -0.90 -4.90
N VAL A 189 -19.50 0.31 -5.22
CA VAL A 189 -18.08 0.54 -5.57
C VAL A 189 -17.17 0.15 -4.41
N THR A 190 -17.47 0.58 -3.19
CA THR A 190 -16.69 0.22 -2.00
C THR A 190 -16.74 -1.27 -1.70
N THR A 191 -17.87 -1.92 -1.94
CA THR A 191 -18.01 -3.38 -1.78
C THR A 191 -17.13 -4.13 -2.78
N VAL A 192 -17.12 -3.73 -4.05
CA VAL A 192 -16.30 -4.34 -5.08
C VAL A 192 -14.81 -4.10 -4.81
N GLN A 193 -14.41 -2.86 -4.45
CA GLN A 193 -13.04 -2.57 -4.03
C GLN A 193 -12.62 -3.43 -2.83
N GLY A 194 -13.47 -3.53 -1.80
CA GLY A 194 -13.22 -4.36 -0.63
C GLY A 194 -13.07 -5.84 -0.96
N TYR A 195 -13.84 -6.36 -1.92
CA TYR A 195 -13.70 -7.73 -2.41
C TYR A 195 -12.34 -7.97 -3.07
N PHE A 196 -11.93 -7.10 -4.01
CA PHE A 196 -10.63 -7.22 -4.67
C PHE A 196 -9.47 -7.03 -3.70
N GLN A 197 -9.62 -6.16 -2.70
CA GLN A 197 -8.63 -5.99 -1.64
C GLN A 197 -8.47 -7.26 -0.79
N LYS A 198 -9.56 -7.92 -0.41
CA LYS A 198 -9.52 -9.20 0.32
C LYS A 198 -8.88 -10.30 -0.52
N LEU A 199 -9.23 -10.37 -1.81
CA LEU A 199 -8.64 -11.33 -2.75
C LEU A 199 -7.13 -11.09 -2.90
N ALA A 200 -6.69 -9.85 -3.08
CA ALA A 200 -5.28 -9.50 -3.12
C ALA A 200 -4.56 -9.88 -1.82
N THR A 201 -5.18 -9.61 -0.66
CA THR A 201 -4.61 -9.98 0.65
C THR A 201 -4.47 -11.51 0.80
N SER A 202 -5.42 -12.28 0.32
CA SER A 202 -5.35 -13.76 0.35
C SER A 202 -4.20 -14.27 -0.52
N ILE A 203 -4.06 -13.72 -1.73
CA ILE A 203 -2.95 -14.07 -2.65
C ILE A 203 -1.61 -13.69 -2.03
N THR A 204 -1.49 -12.49 -1.48
CA THR A 204 -0.23 -12.02 -0.88
C THR A 204 0.17 -12.83 0.36
N SER A 205 -0.80 -13.27 1.16
CA SER A 205 -0.55 -14.14 2.31
C SER A 205 -0.01 -15.50 1.88
N TRP A 206 -0.60 -16.09 0.83
CA TRP A 206 -0.11 -17.32 0.24
C TRP A 206 1.29 -17.16 -0.36
N MET A 207 1.52 -16.10 -1.14
CA MET A 207 2.83 -15.79 -1.72
C MET A 207 3.90 -15.57 -0.65
N SER A 208 3.56 -14.95 0.47
CA SER A 208 4.50 -14.72 1.58
C SER A 208 5.08 -16.01 2.14
N GLY A 209 4.27 -17.07 2.24
CA GLY A 209 4.76 -18.40 2.63
C GLY A 209 5.62 -19.04 1.55
N MET A 210 5.19 -18.96 0.28
CA MET A 210 5.95 -19.55 -0.84
C MET A 210 7.32 -18.92 -1.04
N VAL A 211 7.43 -17.62 -0.88
CA VAL A 211 8.68 -16.89 -1.05
C VAL A 211 9.74 -17.38 -0.07
N LEU A 212 9.39 -17.65 1.19
CA LEU A 212 10.33 -18.22 2.17
C LEU A 212 10.81 -19.62 1.74
N THR A 213 9.94 -20.42 1.17
CA THR A 213 10.30 -21.73 0.62
C THR A 213 11.25 -21.61 -0.58
N TRP A 214 11.03 -20.64 -1.48
CA TRP A 214 11.89 -20.43 -2.65
C TRP A 214 13.31 -20.00 -2.29
N ILE A 215 13.49 -19.25 -1.21
CA ILE A 215 14.82 -18.88 -0.71
C ILE A 215 15.42 -19.95 0.22
N ASN A 216 14.78 -21.12 0.35
CA ASN A 216 15.17 -22.21 1.25
C ASN A 216 15.37 -21.75 2.71
N TYR A 217 14.51 -20.83 3.18
CA TYR A 217 14.58 -20.32 4.54
C TYR A 217 14.15 -21.41 5.53
N ILE A 218 15.08 -21.83 6.38
CA ILE A 218 14.82 -22.73 7.50
C ILE A 218 15.12 -21.96 8.79
N PRO A 219 14.13 -21.74 9.68
CA PRO A 219 14.38 -21.04 10.92
C PRO A 219 15.38 -21.81 11.78
N LEU A 220 16.44 -21.12 12.20
CA LEU A 220 17.41 -21.67 13.16
C LEU A 220 16.94 -21.34 14.57
N THR A 221 17.04 -22.33 15.49
CA THR A 221 16.71 -22.14 16.90
C THR A 221 17.89 -22.64 17.76
N ASP A 222 18.12 -21.95 18.88
CA ASP A 222 19.06 -22.38 19.88
C ASP A 222 18.53 -23.57 20.72
N SER A 223 19.34 -24.07 21.64
CA SER A 223 18.97 -25.17 22.56
C SER A 223 17.78 -24.81 23.47
N LEU A 224 17.43 -23.54 23.59
CA LEU A 224 16.31 -23.02 24.40
C LEU A 224 15.06 -22.73 23.55
N GLY A 225 15.13 -22.99 22.24
CA GLY A 225 14.00 -22.71 21.30
C GLY A 225 13.89 -21.28 20.83
N ASN A 226 14.87 -20.40 21.13
CA ASN A 226 14.84 -19.02 20.63
C ASN A 226 15.33 -18.96 19.18
N ALA A 227 14.75 -18.06 18.37
CA ALA A 227 15.18 -17.84 17.00
C ALA A 227 16.59 -17.24 16.95
N VAL A 228 17.47 -17.86 16.16
CA VAL A 228 18.86 -17.43 15.93
C VAL A 228 19.00 -16.89 14.50
N PRO A 229 19.77 -15.80 14.30
CA PRO A 229 20.00 -15.26 12.97
C PRO A 229 20.66 -16.26 12.02
N GLN A 230 20.27 -16.22 10.75
CA GLN A 230 20.90 -16.98 9.67
C GLN A 230 22.31 -16.47 9.37
N THR A 231 23.15 -17.39 8.94
CA THR A 231 24.55 -17.09 8.56
C THR A 231 24.82 -17.36 7.08
N ASP A 232 23.90 -18.02 6.37
CA ASP A 232 24.04 -18.32 4.94
C ASP A 232 23.87 -17.05 4.11
N PRO A 233 24.90 -16.59 3.36
CA PRO A 233 24.81 -15.39 2.52
C PRO A 233 23.73 -15.50 1.43
N GLY A 234 23.45 -16.71 0.92
CA GLY A 234 22.42 -16.95 -0.08
C GLY A 234 21.02 -16.65 0.48
N ILE A 235 20.73 -17.13 1.68
CA ILE A 235 19.45 -16.87 2.36
C ILE A 235 19.33 -15.39 2.72
N LEU A 236 20.38 -14.76 3.24
CA LEU A 236 20.38 -13.34 3.60
C LEU A 236 20.11 -12.43 2.38
N SER A 237 20.77 -12.72 1.24
CA SER A 237 20.53 -11.98 -0.01
C SER A 237 19.14 -12.25 -0.56
N GLY A 238 18.62 -13.45 -0.43
CA GLY A 238 17.25 -13.81 -0.79
C GLY A 238 16.20 -13.03 0.01
N ILE A 239 16.36 -12.95 1.34
CA ILE A 239 15.49 -12.14 2.21
C ILE A 239 15.52 -10.68 1.78
N TRP A 240 16.71 -10.12 1.53
CA TRP A 240 16.84 -8.74 1.06
C TRP A 240 16.18 -8.50 -0.30
N ALA A 241 16.35 -9.43 -1.24
CA ALA A 241 15.72 -9.36 -2.55
C ALA A 241 14.19 -9.31 -2.45
N VAL A 242 13.59 -10.18 -1.66
CA VAL A 242 12.13 -10.22 -1.43
C VAL A 242 11.66 -8.93 -0.78
N PHE A 243 12.38 -8.46 0.23
CA PHE A 243 12.05 -7.24 0.99
C PHE A 243 12.06 -5.98 0.12
N CYS A 244 12.89 -5.92 -0.93
CA CYS A 244 12.99 -4.75 -1.81
C CYS A 244 12.27 -4.92 -3.15
N ILE A 245 12.47 -6.05 -3.85
CA ILE A 245 11.98 -6.21 -5.23
C ILE A 245 10.46 -6.27 -5.27
N LEU A 246 9.82 -7.04 -4.40
CA LEU A 246 8.36 -7.20 -4.45
C LEU A 246 7.61 -5.90 -4.14
N PRO A 247 7.96 -5.12 -3.09
CA PRO A 247 7.36 -3.81 -2.91
C PRO A 247 7.69 -2.84 -4.04
N GLY A 248 8.89 -2.91 -4.62
CA GLY A 248 9.29 -2.09 -5.77
C GLY A 248 8.41 -2.36 -6.99
N LEU A 249 8.20 -3.63 -7.35
CA LEU A 249 7.30 -4.03 -8.43
C LEU A 249 5.86 -3.61 -8.15
N ALA A 250 5.36 -3.86 -6.94
CA ALA A 250 4.01 -3.49 -6.54
C ALA A 250 3.77 -1.98 -6.71
N ARG A 251 4.75 -1.14 -6.34
CA ARG A 251 4.70 0.31 -6.52
C ARG A 251 4.72 0.73 -7.97
N GLY A 252 5.59 0.13 -8.77
CA GLY A 252 5.64 0.39 -10.21
C GLY A 252 4.31 0.06 -10.89
N LEU A 253 3.76 -1.12 -10.63
CA LEU A 253 2.48 -1.56 -11.17
C LEU A 253 1.30 -0.70 -10.68
N TYR A 254 1.32 -0.26 -9.40
CA TYR A 254 0.36 0.72 -8.89
C TYR A 254 0.36 2.00 -9.75
N GLY A 255 1.53 2.60 -9.97
CA GLY A 255 1.64 3.80 -10.79
C GLY A 255 1.20 3.60 -12.24
N LEU A 256 1.60 2.47 -12.85
CA LEU A 256 1.23 2.12 -14.23
C LEU A 256 -0.29 1.91 -14.41
N SER A 257 -1.00 1.44 -13.37
CA SER A 257 -2.46 1.28 -13.44
C SER A 257 -3.19 2.58 -13.75
N PHE A 258 -2.65 3.73 -13.32
CA PHE A 258 -3.24 5.05 -13.61
C PHE A 258 -3.03 5.56 -15.03
N LEU A 259 -2.29 4.84 -15.87
CA LEU A 259 -2.29 5.12 -17.31
C LEU A 259 -3.67 4.85 -17.94
N PHE A 260 -4.44 3.91 -17.37
CA PHE A 260 -5.81 3.62 -17.78
C PHE A 260 -6.83 4.63 -17.24
N TYR A 261 -6.45 5.48 -16.28
CA TYR A 261 -7.31 6.51 -15.71
C TYR A 261 -7.43 7.70 -16.67
N ASN A 262 -8.63 7.99 -17.15
CA ASN A 262 -8.85 8.97 -18.24
C ASN A 262 -9.53 10.27 -17.81
N ILE A 263 -9.79 10.48 -16.51
CA ILE A 263 -10.34 11.75 -16.03
C ILE A 263 -9.22 12.78 -15.95
N HIS A 264 -9.20 13.73 -16.88
CA HIS A 264 -8.24 14.85 -16.90
C HIS A 264 -8.72 15.96 -17.85
N GLY A 265 -8.25 17.18 -17.61
CA GLY A 265 -8.50 18.34 -18.50
C GLY A 265 -9.97 18.67 -18.68
N ASP A 266 -10.42 18.74 -19.93
CA ASP A 266 -11.77 19.18 -20.32
C ASP A 266 -12.88 18.30 -19.74
N LEU A 267 -12.62 16.99 -19.56
CA LEU A 267 -13.58 16.06 -18.98
C LEU A 267 -13.90 16.41 -17.51
N GLN A 268 -12.88 16.79 -16.74
CA GLN A 268 -13.06 17.19 -15.35
C GLN A 268 -13.87 18.50 -15.24
N GLN A 269 -13.71 19.42 -16.20
CA GLN A 269 -14.51 20.65 -16.23
C GLN A 269 -15.97 20.40 -16.62
N GLN A 270 -16.23 19.44 -17.52
CA GLN A 270 -17.58 19.07 -17.94
C GLN A 270 -18.40 18.39 -16.83
N MET A 271 -17.74 17.73 -15.88
CA MET A 271 -18.41 17.08 -14.73
C MET A 271 -18.83 18.09 -13.64
N ILE A 272 -18.26 19.29 -13.63
CA ILE A 272 -18.54 20.34 -12.61
C ILE A 272 -19.70 21.25 -13.03
N VAL A 273 -20.09 21.24 -14.29
CA VAL A 273 -21.22 22.00 -14.86
C VAL A 273 -22.48 21.18 -14.82
#